data_aebd330d8c3fcbe8c66be85339c78407
#
_entry.id   aebd330d8c3fcbe8c66be85339c78407
#
_cell.length_a   1.000
_cell.length_b   1.000
_cell.length_c   1.000
_cell.angle_alpha   90.00
_cell.angle_beta   90.00
_cell.angle_gamma   90.00
#
_symmetry.space_group_name_H-M   'P 1'
#
loop_
_entity.id
_entity.type
_entity.pdbx_description
1 polymer ?
#
loop_
_entity_poly.entity_id
_entity_poly.type
_entity_poly.pdbx_seq_one_letter_code
_entity_poly.pdbx_strand_id
1 'polypeptide(L)'
;MIWGSDSHNPSNNPAIAPPPGTHNASIYLVAGIAALGGLLVGYNTGVIAGAVLFIQKDFHLNPTQEEIAVSAGLMGAIIGALCVGPMNEALGRKRMLKILAVIFIAGSLATAVAPTYGFFLSCRIIVGFGFGATGSVVPVYLSEVAPANLRGRIVTFNQIAINFGIALSYWVNLAFAATGKGWRPMFAVAVIPSAVLFLGMFITPESPAWLASHGRWDAARRALERLGRKPVEIEQELNSIRWAGELKEKRAWRELLRPGLRLALVVAVGLAFFQQFIDPSP
;
A
#
# COMPACT_ATOMS: atom_id res chain seq x y z
N MET A 1 57.23 -15.41 42.97
CA MET A 1 57.26 -14.46 41.84
C MET A 1 56.23 -14.91 40.87
N ILE A 2 55.06 -14.26 40.91
CA ILE A 2 53.90 -14.60 40.07
C ILE A 2 53.61 -13.37 39.27
N TRP A 3 53.83 -13.44 37.96
CA TRP A 3 53.44 -12.40 37.01
C TRP A 3 52.02 -12.69 36.53
N GLY A 4 51.11 -11.84 36.93
CA GLY A 4 49.75 -11.80 36.38
C GLY A 4 49.79 -10.99 35.08
N SER A 5 49.39 -11.62 33.99
CA SER A 5 49.16 -10.96 32.72
C SER A 5 47.69 -10.52 32.65
N ASP A 6 47.41 -9.25 32.96
CA ASP A 6 46.12 -8.64 32.66
C ASP A 6 46.00 -8.47 31.13
N SER A 7 45.27 -9.40 30.54
CA SER A 7 44.81 -9.28 29.14
C SER A 7 43.75 -8.20 29.08
N HIS A 8 44.11 -7.01 28.61
CA HIS A 8 43.19 -6.00 28.19
C HIS A 8 42.34 -6.54 27.03
N ASN A 9 41.13 -6.93 27.34
CA ASN A 9 40.13 -7.27 26.37
C ASN A 9 39.44 -5.97 25.89
N PRO A 10 39.66 -5.51 24.63
CA PRO A 10 39.11 -4.26 24.14
C PRO A 10 37.58 -4.29 23.83
N SER A 11 36.93 -5.42 24.17
CA SER A 11 35.50 -5.61 23.86
C SER A 11 34.54 -5.06 24.93
N ASN A 12 35.01 -4.45 26.01
CA ASN A 12 34.18 -3.94 27.13
C ASN A 12 34.12 -2.40 27.18
N ASN A 13 34.15 -1.74 26.02
CA ASN A 13 33.77 -0.34 25.96
C ASN A 13 32.25 -0.30 25.68
N PRO A 14 31.39 0.13 26.63
CA PRO A 14 29.99 0.38 26.31
C PRO A 14 29.97 1.57 25.35
N ALA A 15 29.98 1.25 24.05
CA ALA A 15 29.74 2.24 23.02
C ALA A 15 28.42 2.91 23.41
N ILE A 16 28.49 4.18 23.77
CA ILE A 16 27.37 5.04 24.08
C ILE A 16 26.39 4.87 22.94
N ALA A 17 25.31 4.13 23.18
CA ALA A 17 24.25 3.97 22.21
C ALA A 17 23.72 5.38 21.88
N PRO A 18 23.73 5.80 20.61
CA PRO A 18 23.18 7.11 20.26
C PRO A 18 21.71 7.17 20.71
N PRO A 19 21.22 8.35 21.10
CA PRO A 19 19.86 8.48 21.63
C PRO A 19 18.85 7.93 20.63
N PRO A 20 17.83 7.17 21.10
CA PRO A 20 16.80 6.63 20.22
C PRO A 20 15.88 7.79 19.79
N GLY A 21 16.10 8.37 18.61
CA GLY A 21 15.25 9.50 18.23
C GLY A 21 15.27 9.91 16.78
N THR A 22 16.41 9.95 16.13
CA THR A 22 16.52 10.59 14.80
C THR A 22 16.38 9.60 13.62
N HIS A 23 16.73 8.34 13.78
CA HIS A 23 16.66 7.33 12.72
C HIS A 23 15.24 6.82 12.44
N ASN A 24 14.34 6.85 13.43
CA ASN A 24 12.98 6.36 13.25
C ASN A 24 12.07 7.36 12.53
N ALA A 25 12.33 8.67 12.62
CA ALA A 25 11.47 9.69 12.03
C ALA A 25 11.33 9.56 10.50
N SER A 26 12.43 9.27 9.80
CA SER A 26 12.41 9.09 8.34
C SER A 26 11.57 7.88 7.92
N ILE A 27 11.63 6.79 8.67
CA ILE A 27 10.85 5.57 8.39
C ILE A 27 9.36 5.81 8.62
N TYR A 28 9.00 6.47 9.71
CA TYR A 28 7.59 6.79 9.99
C TYR A 28 7.02 7.79 8.98
N LEU A 29 7.83 8.76 8.51
CA LEU A 29 7.42 9.67 7.44
C LEU A 29 7.15 8.91 6.14
N VAL A 30 8.07 8.03 5.72
CA VAL A 30 7.91 7.21 4.52
C VAL A 30 6.70 6.27 4.65
N ALA A 31 6.54 5.65 5.82
CA ALA A 31 5.39 4.79 6.11
C ALA A 31 4.07 5.58 6.12
N GLY A 32 4.05 6.78 6.70
CA GLY A 32 2.87 7.65 6.69
C GLY A 32 2.45 8.07 5.30
N ILE A 33 3.41 8.47 4.44
CA ILE A 33 3.15 8.81 3.04
C ILE A 33 2.58 7.60 2.29
N ALA A 34 3.19 6.42 2.43
CA ALA A 34 2.72 5.21 1.75
C ALA A 34 1.35 4.75 2.27
N ALA A 35 1.08 4.92 3.57
CA ALA A 35 -0.20 4.58 4.19
C ALA A 35 -1.37 5.44 3.68
N LEU A 36 -1.10 6.63 3.08
CA LEU A 36 -2.13 7.38 2.35
C LEU A 36 -2.74 6.56 1.20
N GLY A 37 -1.96 5.64 0.61
CA GLY A 37 -2.49 4.67 -0.34
C GLY A 37 -3.54 3.76 0.32
N GLY A 38 -3.28 3.26 1.52
CA GLY A 38 -4.26 2.49 2.30
C GLY A 38 -5.51 3.33 2.64
N LEU A 39 -5.32 4.58 3.07
CA LEU A 39 -6.43 5.51 3.33
C LEU A 39 -7.30 5.70 2.09
N LEU A 40 -6.70 5.84 0.89
CA LEU A 40 -7.44 5.97 -0.37
C LEU A 40 -8.22 4.71 -0.72
N VAL A 41 -7.65 3.52 -0.46
CA VAL A 41 -8.36 2.23 -0.59
C VAL A 41 -9.61 2.24 0.29
N GLY A 42 -9.47 2.53 1.58
CA GLY A 42 -10.59 2.59 2.53
C GLY A 42 -11.62 3.66 2.15
N TYR A 43 -11.18 4.86 1.80
CA TYR A 43 -12.06 5.94 1.38
C TYR A 43 -12.92 5.56 0.18
N ASN A 44 -12.30 4.98 -0.87
CA ASN A 44 -13.03 4.55 -2.07
C ASN A 44 -14.03 3.42 -1.80
N THR A 45 -13.73 2.55 -0.81
CA THR A 45 -14.66 1.49 -0.37
C THR A 45 -15.88 2.08 0.33
N GLY A 46 -15.69 3.06 1.22
CA GLY A 46 -16.80 3.59 2.02
C GLY A 46 -17.59 4.71 1.34
N VAL A 47 -16.98 5.50 0.45
CA VAL A 47 -17.65 6.66 -0.16
C VAL A 47 -18.86 6.28 -1.01
N ILE A 48 -18.81 5.12 -1.68
CA ILE A 48 -19.90 4.68 -2.55
C ILE A 48 -21.19 4.39 -1.78
N ALA A 49 -21.08 3.89 -0.54
CA ALA A 49 -22.25 3.54 0.28
C ALA A 49 -23.19 4.75 0.55
N GLY A 50 -22.59 5.93 0.79
CA GLY A 50 -23.41 7.15 0.94
C GLY A 50 -23.73 7.84 -0.39
N ALA A 51 -22.81 7.81 -1.33
CA ALA A 51 -22.96 8.47 -2.63
C ALA A 51 -24.07 7.83 -3.49
N VAL A 52 -24.25 6.50 -3.40
CA VAL A 52 -25.21 5.74 -4.23
C VAL A 52 -26.64 6.26 -4.10
N LEU A 53 -27.05 6.69 -2.91
CA LEU A 53 -28.39 7.25 -2.65
C LEU A 53 -28.66 8.53 -3.46
N PHE A 54 -27.63 9.31 -3.73
CA PHE A 54 -27.73 10.54 -4.55
C PHE A 54 -27.57 10.23 -6.02
N ILE A 55 -26.69 9.31 -6.38
CA ILE A 55 -26.45 8.85 -7.76
C ILE A 55 -27.72 8.22 -8.33
N GLN A 56 -28.42 7.40 -7.54
CA GLN A 56 -29.70 6.79 -7.91
C GLN A 56 -30.72 7.86 -8.31
N LYS A 57 -30.82 8.95 -7.54
CA LYS A 57 -31.74 10.05 -7.83
C LYS A 57 -31.35 10.87 -9.05
N ASP A 58 -30.05 11.20 -9.19
CA ASP A 58 -29.54 12.03 -10.29
C ASP A 58 -29.67 11.34 -11.65
N PHE A 59 -29.40 10.05 -11.72
CA PHE A 59 -29.41 9.29 -12.98
C PHE A 59 -30.68 8.44 -13.15
N HIS A 60 -31.65 8.51 -12.19
CA HIS A 60 -32.89 7.71 -12.20
C HIS A 60 -32.63 6.21 -12.35
N LEU A 61 -31.69 5.67 -11.56
CA LEU A 61 -31.25 4.29 -11.68
C LEU A 61 -32.32 3.32 -11.16
N ASN A 62 -32.44 2.20 -11.88
CA ASN A 62 -33.16 1.05 -11.36
C ASN A 62 -32.25 0.23 -10.38
N PRO A 63 -32.80 -0.69 -9.56
CA PRO A 63 -32.03 -1.45 -8.57
C PRO A 63 -30.82 -2.19 -9.17
N THR A 64 -30.95 -2.78 -10.36
CA THR A 64 -29.84 -3.48 -11.04
C THR A 64 -28.71 -2.52 -11.46
N GLN A 65 -29.06 -1.32 -11.93
CA GLN A 65 -28.06 -0.31 -12.25
C GLN A 65 -27.34 0.21 -11.01
N GLU A 66 -28.04 0.31 -9.88
CA GLU A 66 -27.43 0.67 -8.60
C GLU A 66 -26.39 -0.38 -8.16
N GLU A 67 -26.73 -1.65 -8.22
CA GLU A 67 -25.79 -2.76 -7.94
C GLU A 67 -24.58 -2.73 -8.87
N ILE A 68 -24.78 -2.47 -10.16
CA ILE A 68 -23.69 -2.31 -11.13
C ILE A 68 -22.81 -1.10 -10.76
N ALA A 69 -23.38 0.02 -10.33
CA ALA A 69 -22.63 1.21 -9.92
C ALA A 69 -21.70 0.93 -8.74
N VAL A 70 -22.17 0.14 -7.76
CA VAL A 70 -21.37 -0.30 -6.61
C VAL A 70 -20.30 -1.29 -7.05
N SER A 71 -20.68 -2.30 -7.84
CA SER A 71 -19.80 -3.41 -8.25
C SER A 71 -18.72 -2.98 -9.26
N ALA A 72 -18.94 -1.92 -10.04
CA ALA A 72 -17.99 -1.45 -11.05
C ALA A 72 -16.58 -1.16 -10.47
N GLY A 73 -16.52 -0.61 -9.26
CA GLY A 73 -15.26 -0.40 -8.55
C GLY A 73 -14.56 -1.70 -8.20
N LEU A 74 -15.30 -2.72 -7.77
CA LEU A 74 -14.75 -4.04 -7.43
C LEU A 74 -14.23 -4.77 -8.67
N MET A 75 -14.92 -4.67 -9.81
CA MET A 75 -14.41 -5.21 -11.07
C MET A 75 -13.07 -4.59 -11.47
N GLY A 76 -12.97 -3.26 -11.37
CA GLY A 76 -11.71 -2.56 -11.57
C GLY A 76 -10.61 -3.04 -10.62
N ALA A 77 -10.96 -3.26 -9.34
CA ALA A 77 -10.02 -3.72 -8.32
C ALA A 77 -9.45 -5.11 -8.60
N ILE A 78 -10.29 -6.04 -9.06
CA ILE A 78 -9.84 -7.37 -9.45
C ILE A 78 -8.81 -7.27 -10.58
N ILE A 79 -9.12 -6.48 -11.62
CA ILE A 79 -8.20 -6.26 -12.74
C ILE A 79 -6.90 -5.62 -12.24
N GLY A 80 -6.98 -4.59 -11.39
CA GLY A 80 -5.82 -3.92 -10.81
C GLY A 80 -4.93 -4.85 -9.99
N ALA A 81 -5.53 -5.69 -9.14
CA ALA A 81 -4.81 -6.65 -8.32
C ALA A 81 -4.09 -7.73 -9.16
N LEU A 82 -4.71 -8.17 -10.25
CA LEU A 82 -4.11 -9.17 -11.16
C LEU A 82 -2.96 -8.58 -12.00
N CYS A 83 -3.11 -7.35 -12.48
CA CYS A 83 -2.14 -6.71 -13.36
C CYS A 83 -0.95 -6.11 -12.61
N VAL A 84 -1.11 -5.78 -11.33
CA VAL A 84 -0.11 -5.00 -10.58
C VAL A 84 1.20 -5.74 -10.35
N GLY A 85 1.18 -7.06 -10.22
CA GLY A 85 2.39 -7.87 -9.95
C GLY A 85 3.50 -7.61 -10.97
N PRO A 86 3.29 -7.94 -12.26
CA PRO A 86 4.27 -7.67 -13.31
C PRO A 86 4.62 -6.19 -13.45
N MET A 87 3.64 -5.28 -13.32
CA MET A 87 3.89 -3.84 -13.42
C MET A 87 4.79 -3.34 -12.29
N ASN A 88 4.57 -3.83 -11.07
CA ASN A 88 5.33 -3.47 -9.88
C ASN A 88 6.78 -3.96 -9.95
N GLU A 89 7.01 -5.14 -10.53
CA GLU A 89 8.36 -5.65 -10.80
C GLU A 89 9.06 -4.82 -11.89
N ALA A 90 8.38 -4.46 -12.97
CA ALA A 90 8.99 -3.71 -14.08
C ALA A 90 9.28 -2.25 -13.73
N LEU A 91 8.37 -1.56 -13.04
CA LEU A 91 8.44 -0.11 -12.81
C LEU A 91 9.07 0.27 -11.47
N GLY A 92 9.05 -0.61 -10.48
CA GLY A 92 9.41 -0.32 -9.10
C GLY A 92 8.23 0.24 -8.28
N ARG A 93 8.34 0.08 -6.97
CA ARG A 93 7.24 0.36 -6.03
C ARG A 93 6.92 1.86 -5.97
N LYS A 94 7.95 2.71 -5.91
CA LYS A 94 7.80 4.16 -5.86
C LYS A 94 7.15 4.73 -7.11
N ARG A 95 7.58 4.28 -8.31
CA ARG A 95 6.99 4.75 -9.57
C ARG A 95 5.56 4.28 -9.69
N MET A 96 5.30 3.03 -9.31
CA MET A 96 3.95 2.47 -9.32
C MET A 96 3.00 3.28 -8.43
N LEU A 97 3.39 3.59 -7.19
CA LEU A 97 2.58 4.41 -6.29
C LEU A 97 2.31 5.82 -6.83
N LYS A 98 3.26 6.44 -7.55
CA LYS A 98 3.02 7.73 -8.23
C LYS A 98 1.99 7.61 -9.34
N ILE A 99 2.08 6.57 -10.16
CA ILE A 99 1.10 6.30 -11.23
C ILE A 99 -0.30 6.09 -10.62
N LEU A 100 -0.40 5.29 -9.58
CA LEU A 100 -1.66 5.03 -8.87
C LEU A 100 -2.24 6.30 -8.26
N ALA A 101 -1.40 7.17 -7.69
CA ALA A 101 -1.84 8.47 -7.17
C ALA A 101 -2.43 9.37 -8.28
N VAL A 102 -1.82 9.38 -9.48
CA VAL A 102 -2.35 10.09 -10.66
C VAL A 102 -3.69 9.49 -11.10
N ILE A 103 -3.82 8.16 -11.11
CA ILE A 103 -5.08 7.48 -11.42
C ILE A 103 -6.16 7.88 -10.42
N PHE A 104 -5.85 7.95 -9.12
CA PHE A 104 -6.80 8.42 -8.11
C PHE A 104 -7.19 9.89 -8.31
N ILE A 105 -6.24 10.79 -8.59
CA ILE A 105 -6.52 12.20 -8.83
C ILE A 105 -7.43 12.35 -10.04
N ALA A 106 -7.00 11.84 -11.20
CA ALA A 106 -7.74 11.98 -12.44
C ALA A 106 -9.09 11.26 -12.40
N GLY A 107 -9.10 10.03 -11.87
CA GLY A 107 -10.31 9.22 -11.78
C GLY A 107 -11.35 9.80 -10.80
N SER A 108 -10.92 10.32 -9.64
CA SER A 108 -11.83 10.96 -8.68
C SER A 108 -12.41 12.26 -9.21
N LEU A 109 -11.58 13.10 -9.89
CA LEU A 109 -12.07 14.31 -10.54
C LEU A 109 -13.04 13.98 -11.68
N ALA A 110 -12.69 13.03 -12.53
CA ALA A 110 -13.57 12.58 -13.63
C ALA A 110 -14.89 12.01 -13.10
N THR A 111 -14.84 11.23 -12.01
CA THR A 111 -16.04 10.74 -11.34
C THR A 111 -16.90 11.89 -10.83
N ALA A 112 -16.29 12.89 -10.17
CA ALA A 112 -17.00 14.03 -9.60
C ALA A 112 -17.73 14.89 -10.66
N VAL A 113 -17.20 14.96 -11.89
CA VAL A 113 -17.81 15.72 -13.00
C VAL A 113 -18.59 14.86 -13.98
N ALA A 114 -18.84 13.58 -13.67
CA ALA A 114 -19.47 12.64 -14.59
C ALA A 114 -20.84 13.16 -15.10
N PRO A 115 -21.00 13.33 -16.42
CA PRO A 115 -22.25 13.84 -17.00
C PRO A 115 -23.29 12.74 -17.21
N THR A 116 -22.86 11.49 -17.36
CA THR A 116 -23.72 10.35 -17.64
C THR A 116 -23.36 9.16 -16.78
N TYR A 117 -24.33 8.27 -16.58
CA TYR A 117 -24.13 7.03 -15.83
C TYR A 117 -23.02 6.15 -16.45
N GLY A 118 -22.97 5.99 -17.77
CA GLY A 118 -21.92 5.19 -18.43
C GLY A 118 -20.52 5.77 -18.23
N PHE A 119 -20.37 7.09 -18.25
CA PHE A 119 -19.10 7.75 -17.93
C PHE A 119 -18.72 7.53 -16.47
N PHE A 120 -19.68 7.65 -15.55
CA PHE A 120 -19.49 7.36 -14.14
C PHE A 120 -18.95 5.92 -13.92
N LEU A 121 -19.58 4.91 -14.53
CA LEU A 121 -19.14 3.52 -14.45
C LEU A 121 -17.69 3.33 -14.93
N SER A 122 -17.35 3.94 -16.09
CA SER A 122 -15.99 3.87 -16.62
C SER A 122 -14.97 4.46 -15.64
N CYS A 123 -15.27 5.60 -15.04
CA CYS A 123 -14.44 6.21 -14.00
C CYS A 123 -14.33 5.33 -12.77
N ARG A 124 -15.42 4.67 -12.33
CA ARG A 124 -15.41 3.73 -11.20
C ARG A 124 -14.50 2.54 -11.45
N ILE A 125 -14.50 1.97 -12.67
CA ILE A 125 -13.59 0.88 -13.03
C ILE A 125 -12.14 1.35 -12.99
N ILE A 126 -11.81 2.55 -13.50
CA ILE A 126 -10.46 3.11 -13.50
C ILE A 126 -9.97 3.37 -12.06
N VAL A 127 -10.79 4.01 -11.24
CA VAL A 127 -10.47 4.23 -9.81
C VAL A 127 -10.36 2.90 -9.08
N GLY A 128 -11.25 1.95 -9.40
CA GLY A 128 -11.21 0.59 -8.90
C GLY A 128 -9.89 -0.12 -9.19
N PHE A 129 -9.41 -0.06 -10.44
CA PHE A 129 -8.09 -0.54 -10.80
C PHE A 129 -7.01 0.07 -9.89
N GLY A 130 -7.06 1.38 -9.68
CA GLY A 130 -6.14 2.08 -8.77
C GLY A 130 -6.15 1.51 -7.36
N PHE A 131 -7.33 1.31 -6.76
CA PHE A 131 -7.39 0.83 -5.38
C PHE A 131 -7.00 -0.65 -5.23
N GLY A 132 -7.38 -1.52 -6.17
CA GLY A 132 -6.96 -2.93 -6.17
C GLY A 132 -5.45 -3.09 -6.31
N ALA A 133 -4.84 -2.33 -7.22
CA ALA A 133 -3.39 -2.28 -7.37
C ALA A 133 -2.70 -1.73 -6.11
N THR A 134 -3.23 -0.64 -5.52
CA THR A 134 -2.66 0.00 -4.32
C THR A 134 -2.72 -0.94 -3.11
N GLY A 135 -3.80 -1.71 -2.95
CA GLY A 135 -3.94 -2.70 -1.90
C GLY A 135 -2.83 -3.75 -1.88
N SER A 136 -2.24 -4.04 -3.04
CA SER A 136 -1.09 -4.95 -3.16
C SER A 136 0.26 -4.23 -3.05
N VAL A 137 0.42 -3.06 -3.67
CA VAL A 137 1.71 -2.34 -3.76
C VAL A 137 2.12 -1.75 -2.41
N VAL A 138 1.18 -1.16 -1.67
CA VAL A 138 1.50 -0.46 -0.39
C VAL A 138 2.06 -1.41 0.66
N PRO A 139 1.44 -2.56 0.99
CA PRO A 139 2.01 -3.49 1.97
C PRO A 139 3.39 -4.02 1.54
N VAL A 140 3.59 -4.30 0.26
CA VAL A 140 4.88 -4.74 -0.28
C VAL A 140 5.92 -3.64 -0.08
N TYR A 141 5.64 -2.40 -0.51
CA TYR A 141 6.56 -1.28 -0.33
C TYR A 141 6.90 -1.05 1.15
N LEU A 142 5.89 -1.04 2.01
CA LEU A 142 6.07 -0.86 3.45
C LEU A 142 6.93 -1.97 4.06
N SER A 143 6.74 -3.22 3.65
CA SER A 143 7.53 -4.35 4.15
C SER A 143 8.98 -4.32 3.69
N GLU A 144 9.26 -3.74 2.50
CA GLU A 144 10.58 -3.62 1.91
C GLU A 144 11.39 -2.42 2.44
N VAL A 145 10.73 -1.35 2.88
CA VAL A 145 11.39 -0.17 3.50
C VAL A 145 11.50 -0.27 5.02
N ALA A 146 10.66 -1.09 5.64
CA ALA A 146 10.64 -1.26 7.08
C ALA A 146 11.80 -2.13 7.59
N PRO A 147 12.44 -1.78 8.72
CA PRO A 147 13.35 -2.67 9.41
C PRO A 147 12.64 -3.93 9.90
N ALA A 148 13.37 -5.03 9.98
CA ALA A 148 12.80 -6.33 10.37
C ALA A 148 12.01 -6.27 11.69
N ASN A 149 12.52 -5.53 12.68
CA ASN A 149 11.90 -5.36 14.01
C ASN A 149 10.64 -4.46 14.00
N LEU A 150 10.44 -3.62 12.98
CA LEU A 150 9.28 -2.72 12.88
C LEU A 150 8.31 -3.13 11.76
N ARG A 151 8.66 -4.12 10.94
CA ARG A 151 7.87 -4.51 9.75
C ARG A 151 6.41 -4.82 10.07
N GLY A 152 6.16 -5.62 11.10
CA GLY A 152 4.79 -5.92 11.53
C GLY A 152 4.00 -4.67 11.93
N ARG A 153 4.61 -3.79 12.73
CA ARG A 153 3.96 -2.53 13.17
C ARG A 153 3.63 -1.62 12.00
N ILE A 154 4.53 -1.49 11.03
CA ILE A 154 4.34 -0.62 9.86
C ILE A 154 3.27 -1.18 8.93
N VAL A 155 3.20 -2.49 8.74
CA VAL A 155 2.12 -3.13 7.96
C VAL A 155 0.77 -2.96 8.67
N THR A 156 0.72 -3.12 10.00
CA THR A 156 -0.50 -2.84 10.78
C THR A 156 -0.93 -1.39 10.66
N PHE A 157 0.00 -0.45 10.59
CA PHE A 157 -0.31 0.97 10.38
C PHE A 157 -1.06 1.22 9.06
N ASN A 158 -0.73 0.48 8.00
CA ASN A 158 -1.48 0.53 6.74
C ASN A 158 -2.94 0.07 6.92
N GLN A 159 -3.18 -0.98 7.72
CA GLN A 159 -4.55 -1.44 8.00
C GLN A 159 -5.34 -0.40 8.79
N ILE A 160 -4.70 0.28 9.76
CA ILE A 160 -5.33 1.39 10.48
C ILE A 160 -5.70 2.52 9.50
N ALA A 161 -4.81 2.83 8.54
CA ALA A 161 -5.07 3.87 7.54
C ALA A 161 -6.26 3.50 6.62
N ILE A 162 -6.43 2.23 6.24
CA ILE A 162 -7.59 1.74 5.48
C ILE A 162 -8.87 1.99 6.29
N ASN A 163 -8.93 1.52 7.54
CA ASN A 163 -10.11 1.69 8.39
C ASN A 163 -10.43 3.16 8.67
N PHE A 164 -9.39 3.99 8.87
CA PHE A 164 -9.58 5.43 8.99
C PHE A 164 -10.12 6.06 7.71
N GLY A 165 -9.69 5.58 6.54
CA GLY A 165 -10.22 6.01 5.24
C GLY A 165 -11.71 5.69 5.10
N ILE A 166 -12.15 4.49 5.53
CA ILE A 166 -13.57 4.12 5.56
C ILE A 166 -14.36 5.07 6.48
N ALA A 167 -13.90 5.27 7.71
CA ALA A 167 -14.54 6.18 8.66
C ALA A 167 -14.61 7.62 8.12
N LEU A 168 -13.52 8.11 7.53
CA LEU A 168 -13.46 9.44 6.91
C LEU A 168 -14.49 9.58 5.78
N SER A 169 -14.67 8.54 4.96
CA SER A 169 -15.66 8.57 3.88
C SER A 169 -17.09 8.73 4.40
N TYR A 170 -17.44 8.08 5.50
CA TYR A 170 -18.75 8.23 6.11
C TYR A 170 -18.99 9.66 6.65
N TRP A 171 -17.98 10.26 7.27
CA TRP A 171 -18.07 11.64 7.73
C TRP A 171 -18.22 12.63 6.58
N VAL A 172 -17.49 12.40 5.49
CA VAL A 172 -17.60 13.21 4.26
C VAL A 172 -18.99 13.03 3.63
N ASN A 173 -19.49 11.79 3.53
CA ASN A 173 -20.81 11.51 3.03
C ASN A 173 -21.89 12.23 3.85
N LEU A 174 -21.80 12.16 5.18
CA LEU A 174 -22.74 12.84 6.09
C LEU A 174 -22.69 14.35 5.92
N ALA A 175 -21.49 14.94 5.86
CA ALA A 175 -21.31 16.38 5.72
C ALA A 175 -21.90 16.91 4.40
N PHE A 176 -21.66 16.21 3.27
CA PHE A 176 -22.22 16.64 1.98
C PHE A 176 -23.70 16.29 1.80
N ALA A 177 -24.18 15.22 2.42
CA ALA A 177 -25.60 14.94 2.49
C ALA A 177 -26.36 16.06 3.20
N ALA A 178 -25.85 16.54 4.34
CA ALA A 178 -26.45 17.63 5.11
C ALA A 178 -26.47 18.98 4.36
N THR A 179 -25.49 19.23 3.49
CA THR A 179 -25.43 20.48 2.71
C THR A 179 -26.21 20.46 1.41
N GLY A 180 -26.79 19.32 1.03
CA GLY A 180 -27.54 19.15 -0.22
C GLY A 180 -26.69 19.20 -1.49
N LYS A 181 -25.36 19.20 -1.39
CA LYS A 181 -24.44 19.29 -2.54
C LYS A 181 -24.31 18.02 -3.38
N GLY A 182 -24.97 16.94 -2.93
CA GLY A 182 -25.00 15.68 -3.64
C GLY A 182 -23.69 14.89 -3.57
N TRP A 183 -23.54 13.91 -4.44
CA TRP A 183 -22.47 12.92 -4.44
C TRP A 183 -21.14 13.40 -5.07
N ARG A 184 -21.19 14.36 -5.96
CA ARG A 184 -20.01 14.85 -6.71
C ARG A 184 -18.83 15.29 -5.82
N PRO A 185 -19.05 16.16 -4.82
CA PRO A 185 -17.96 16.57 -3.91
C PRO A 185 -17.48 15.42 -3.03
N MET A 186 -18.29 14.41 -2.74
CA MET A 186 -17.86 13.24 -1.97
C MET A 186 -16.71 12.52 -2.66
N PHE A 187 -16.75 12.36 -4.00
CA PHE A 187 -15.63 11.78 -4.75
C PHE A 187 -14.46 12.76 -4.92
N ALA A 188 -14.73 14.06 -5.05
CA ALA A 188 -13.68 15.07 -5.23
C ALA A 188 -12.73 15.16 -4.02
N VAL A 189 -13.19 14.91 -2.80
CA VAL A 189 -12.35 14.95 -1.58
C VAL A 189 -11.18 13.97 -1.66
N ALA A 190 -11.32 12.83 -2.35
CA ALA A 190 -10.25 11.86 -2.53
C ALA A 190 -9.01 12.45 -3.26
N VAL A 191 -9.17 13.55 -4.00
CA VAL A 191 -8.07 14.24 -4.68
C VAL A 191 -7.04 14.75 -3.68
N ILE A 192 -7.46 15.19 -2.50
CA ILE A 192 -6.56 15.78 -1.49
C ILE A 192 -5.53 14.74 -1.02
N PRO A 193 -5.93 13.60 -0.42
CA PRO A 193 -4.95 12.59 0.00
C PRO A 193 -4.18 11.97 -1.18
N SER A 194 -4.78 11.92 -2.39
CA SER A 194 -4.08 11.44 -3.58
C SER A 194 -2.95 12.38 -4.01
N ALA A 195 -3.19 13.70 -3.96
CA ALA A 195 -2.17 14.70 -4.25
C ALA A 195 -1.04 14.68 -3.22
N VAL A 196 -1.38 14.51 -1.93
CA VAL A 196 -0.38 14.37 -0.86
C VAL A 196 0.44 13.09 -1.06
N LEU A 197 -0.18 11.97 -1.42
CA LEU A 197 0.52 10.73 -1.78
C LEU A 197 1.46 10.97 -2.96
N PHE A 198 0.97 11.57 -4.05
CA PHE A 198 1.77 11.85 -5.25
C PHE A 198 3.01 12.68 -4.92
N LEU A 199 2.83 13.82 -4.24
CA LEU A 199 3.92 14.71 -3.85
C LEU A 199 4.86 14.06 -2.84
N GLY A 200 4.33 13.37 -1.85
CA GLY A 200 5.10 12.65 -0.84
C GLY A 200 5.99 11.57 -1.45
N MET A 201 5.53 10.90 -2.51
CA MET A 201 6.34 9.89 -3.20
C MET A 201 7.57 10.46 -3.92
N PHE A 202 7.75 11.77 -4.08
CA PHE A 202 9.01 12.33 -4.55
C PHE A 202 10.10 12.29 -3.48
N ILE A 203 9.72 12.46 -2.23
CA ILE A 203 10.65 12.51 -1.08
C ILE A 203 11.06 11.09 -0.66
N THR A 204 10.19 10.10 -0.78
CA THR A 204 10.46 8.71 -0.37
C THR A 204 11.50 8.05 -1.28
N PRO A 205 12.36 7.16 -0.75
CA PRO A 205 13.27 6.36 -1.58
C PRO A 205 12.52 5.28 -2.36
N GLU A 206 13.15 4.71 -3.39
CA GLU A 206 12.68 3.47 -4.01
C GLU A 206 12.98 2.29 -3.08
N SER A 207 12.28 1.16 -3.26
CA SER A 207 12.52 -0.05 -2.50
C SER A 207 13.95 -0.54 -2.63
N PRO A 208 14.68 -0.75 -1.51
CA PRO A 208 16.02 -1.33 -1.54
C PRO A 208 16.04 -2.74 -2.15
N ALA A 209 15.03 -3.56 -1.85
CA ALA A 209 14.92 -4.91 -2.37
C ALA A 209 14.73 -4.92 -3.90
N TRP A 210 13.89 -4.02 -4.42
CA TRP A 210 13.67 -3.88 -5.85
C TRP A 210 14.93 -3.37 -6.57
N LEU A 211 15.63 -2.39 -6.00
CA LEU A 211 16.88 -1.87 -6.58
C LEU A 211 17.94 -2.97 -6.66
N ALA A 212 18.10 -3.75 -5.61
CA ALA A 212 19.07 -4.84 -5.56
C ALA A 212 18.72 -5.98 -6.54
N SER A 213 17.42 -6.35 -6.67
CA SER A 213 16.98 -7.37 -7.62
C SER A 213 17.21 -6.99 -9.09
N HIS A 214 17.38 -5.69 -9.38
CA HIS A 214 17.73 -5.16 -10.69
C HIS A 214 19.23 -4.83 -10.83
N GLY A 215 20.10 -5.38 -9.97
CA GLY A 215 21.54 -5.20 -10.01
C GLY A 215 22.02 -3.80 -9.59
N ARG A 216 21.14 -2.93 -9.09
CA ARG A 216 21.44 -1.54 -8.72
C ARG A 216 21.88 -1.42 -7.26
N TRP A 217 22.92 -2.16 -6.87
CA TRP A 217 23.38 -2.31 -5.49
C TRP A 217 23.76 -0.98 -4.81
N ASP A 218 24.45 -0.07 -5.53
CA ASP A 218 24.79 1.25 -4.99
C ASP A 218 23.55 2.11 -4.72
N ALA A 219 22.54 1.99 -5.56
CA ALA A 219 21.28 2.70 -5.34
C ALA A 219 20.49 2.11 -4.16
N ALA A 220 20.52 0.78 -3.98
CA ALA A 220 19.95 0.09 -2.84
C ALA A 220 20.61 0.53 -1.52
N ARG A 221 21.94 0.62 -1.50
CA ARG A 221 22.72 1.14 -0.37
C ARG A 221 22.29 2.57 -0.02
N ARG A 222 22.26 3.48 -0.99
CA ARG A 222 21.81 4.87 -0.77
C ARG A 222 20.37 4.96 -0.31
N ALA A 223 19.49 4.07 -0.74
CA ALA A 223 18.12 4.01 -0.26
C ALA A 223 18.04 3.62 1.22
N LEU A 224 18.83 2.63 1.65
CA LEU A 224 18.95 2.22 3.06
C LEU A 224 19.54 3.33 3.94
N GLU A 225 20.56 4.05 3.44
CA GLU A 225 21.14 5.22 4.11
C GLU A 225 20.09 6.32 4.34
N ARG A 226 19.28 6.63 3.30
CA ARG A 226 18.17 7.60 3.42
C ARG A 226 17.08 7.15 4.40
N LEU A 227 16.89 5.84 4.57
CA LEU A 227 16.00 5.27 5.57
C LEU A 227 16.61 5.29 6.98
N GLY A 228 17.85 5.80 7.14
CA GLY A 228 18.51 5.94 8.44
C GLY A 228 19.08 4.64 8.98
N ARG A 229 19.42 3.66 8.12
CA ARG A 229 20.08 2.42 8.53
C ARG A 229 21.54 2.67 8.92
N LYS A 230 22.01 1.94 9.93
CA LYS A 230 23.42 1.94 10.30
C LYS A 230 24.25 1.15 9.27
N PRO A 231 25.52 1.47 9.06
CA PRO A 231 26.35 0.77 8.07
C PRO A 231 26.35 -0.76 8.21
N VAL A 232 26.39 -1.26 9.45
CA VAL A 232 26.32 -2.71 9.74
C VAL A 232 24.98 -3.32 9.32
N GLU A 233 23.88 -2.63 9.59
CA GLU A 233 22.53 -3.06 9.20
C GLU A 233 22.36 -3.07 7.68
N ILE A 234 22.96 -2.10 6.98
CA ILE A 234 22.95 -2.02 5.51
C ILE A 234 23.59 -3.25 4.90
N GLU A 235 24.81 -3.62 5.37
CA GLU A 235 25.49 -4.81 4.86
C GLU A 235 24.70 -6.10 5.14
N GLN A 236 24.13 -6.22 6.33
CA GLN A 236 23.30 -7.38 6.69
C GLN A 236 22.06 -7.46 5.79
N GLU A 237 21.37 -6.34 5.55
CA GLU A 237 20.18 -6.29 4.71
C GLU A 237 20.50 -6.57 3.25
N LEU A 238 21.56 -5.99 2.69
CA LEU A 238 22.02 -6.28 1.32
C LEU A 238 22.42 -7.75 1.15
N ASN A 239 23.11 -8.34 2.13
CA ASN A 239 23.45 -9.75 2.10
C ASN A 239 22.21 -10.64 2.16
N SER A 240 21.21 -10.30 3.00
CA SER A 240 19.96 -11.05 3.07
C SER A 240 19.18 -11.00 1.76
N ILE A 241 19.16 -9.86 1.08
CA ILE A 241 18.51 -9.69 -0.24
C ILE A 241 19.25 -10.54 -1.29
N ARG A 242 20.57 -10.57 -1.28
CA ARG A 242 21.38 -11.40 -2.20
C ARG A 242 21.08 -12.88 -2.02
N TRP A 243 21.08 -13.35 -0.79
CA TRP A 243 20.73 -14.74 -0.45
C TRP A 243 19.30 -15.11 -0.88
N ALA A 244 18.35 -14.23 -0.64
CA ALA A 244 16.96 -14.43 -1.08
C ALA A 244 16.84 -14.47 -2.61
N GLY A 245 17.64 -13.68 -3.34
CA GLY A 245 17.71 -13.69 -4.80
C GLY A 245 18.21 -15.01 -5.36
N GLU A 246 19.31 -15.55 -4.83
CA GLU A 246 19.88 -16.85 -5.23
C GLU A 246 18.93 -18.02 -4.99
N LEU A 247 18.11 -17.94 -3.91
CA LEU A 247 17.07 -18.92 -3.61
C LEU A 247 15.86 -18.79 -4.55
N LYS A 248 15.53 -17.59 -5.01
CA LYS A 248 14.39 -17.33 -5.89
C LYS A 248 14.61 -17.86 -7.30
N GLU A 249 15.84 -17.80 -7.82
CA GLU A 249 16.18 -18.40 -9.12
C GLU A 249 15.97 -19.92 -9.17
N LYS A 250 16.05 -20.59 -8.03
CA LYS A 250 15.86 -22.05 -7.92
C LYS A 250 14.42 -22.48 -7.70
N ARG A 251 13.48 -21.55 -7.44
CA ARG A 251 12.08 -21.87 -7.12
C ARG A 251 11.14 -21.48 -8.25
N ALA A 252 10.82 -22.47 -9.12
CA ALA A 252 9.76 -22.32 -10.10
C ALA A 252 8.38 -22.34 -9.43
N TRP A 253 7.39 -21.64 -10.02
CA TRP A 253 5.96 -21.67 -9.63
C TRP A 253 5.39 -23.07 -9.42
N ARG A 254 5.99 -24.09 -10.05
CA ARG A 254 5.65 -25.52 -9.86
C ARG A 254 5.87 -26.03 -8.44
N GLU A 255 6.72 -25.39 -7.63
CA GLU A 255 6.91 -25.79 -6.24
C GLU A 255 5.72 -25.46 -5.32
N LEU A 256 4.92 -24.43 -5.66
CA LEU A 256 3.68 -24.12 -4.96
C LEU A 256 2.64 -25.24 -5.02
N LEU A 257 2.74 -26.10 -6.05
CA LEU A 257 1.84 -27.22 -6.24
C LEU A 257 2.35 -28.54 -5.62
N ARG A 258 3.48 -28.51 -4.89
CA ARG A 258 3.95 -29.69 -4.16
C ARG A 258 2.96 -30.11 -3.07
N PRO A 259 2.80 -31.42 -2.79
CA PRO A 259 1.80 -31.95 -1.85
C PRO A 259 1.85 -31.30 -0.45
N GLY A 260 3.03 -30.92 0.05
CA GLY A 260 3.20 -30.27 1.35
C GLY A 260 2.78 -28.79 1.41
N LEU A 261 2.74 -28.08 0.25
CA LEU A 261 2.36 -26.68 0.16
C LEU A 261 0.91 -26.48 -0.26
N ARG A 262 0.28 -27.50 -0.84
CA ARG A 262 -1.14 -27.45 -1.27
C ARG A 262 -2.07 -27.16 -0.11
N LEU A 263 -1.85 -27.74 1.06
CA LEU A 263 -2.68 -27.51 2.24
C LEU A 263 -2.55 -26.04 2.69
N ALA A 264 -1.33 -25.49 2.74
CA ALA A 264 -1.10 -24.09 3.10
C ALA A 264 -1.76 -23.14 2.07
N LEU A 265 -1.72 -23.48 0.78
CA LEU A 265 -2.37 -22.72 -0.28
C LEU A 265 -3.89 -22.75 -0.14
N VAL A 266 -4.48 -23.94 0.11
CA VAL A 266 -5.93 -24.10 0.35
C VAL A 266 -6.37 -23.33 1.58
N VAL A 267 -5.60 -23.40 2.68
CA VAL A 267 -5.90 -22.64 3.91
C VAL A 267 -5.80 -21.14 3.65
N ALA A 268 -4.76 -20.67 2.95
CA ALA A 268 -4.59 -19.25 2.65
C ALA A 268 -5.71 -18.71 1.75
N VAL A 269 -6.07 -19.44 0.69
CA VAL A 269 -7.19 -19.08 -0.20
C VAL A 269 -8.51 -19.17 0.54
N GLY A 270 -8.72 -20.21 1.35
CA GLY A 270 -9.91 -20.37 2.18
C GLY A 270 -10.07 -19.22 3.19
N LEU A 271 -9.01 -18.85 3.90
CA LEU A 271 -9.03 -17.71 4.82
C LEU A 271 -9.33 -16.39 4.11
N ALA A 272 -8.71 -16.14 2.94
CA ALA A 272 -8.97 -14.95 2.14
C ALA A 272 -10.42 -14.92 1.63
N PHE A 273 -10.97 -16.09 1.25
CA PHE A 273 -12.36 -16.22 0.86
C PHE A 273 -13.30 -15.95 2.03
N PHE A 274 -13.09 -16.60 3.18
CA PHE A 274 -13.92 -16.39 4.36
C PHE A 274 -13.82 -14.96 4.92
N GLN A 275 -12.65 -14.32 4.86
CA GLN A 275 -12.49 -12.92 5.25
C GLN A 275 -13.45 -12.00 4.48
N GLN A 276 -13.71 -12.29 3.21
CA GLN A 276 -14.60 -11.50 2.37
C GLN A 276 -16.10 -11.70 2.74
N PHE A 277 -16.44 -12.82 3.39
CA PHE A 277 -17.82 -13.09 3.87
C PHE A 277 -18.07 -12.63 5.31
N ILE A 278 -16.99 -12.50 6.11
CA ILE A 278 -17.08 -12.06 7.51
C ILE A 278 -17.10 -10.54 7.61
N ASP A 279 -16.57 -9.85 6.59
CA ASP A 279 -16.67 -8.40 6.50
C ASP A 279 -18.07 -8.07 5.92
N PRO A 280 -19.08 -7.76 6.77
CA PRO A 280 -20.37 -7.36 6.27
C PRO A 280 -20.20 -5.98 5.64
N SER A 281 -19.99 -5.97 4.33
CA SER A 281 -20.23 -4.75 3.57
C SER A 281 -21.67 -4.33 3.80
N PRO A 282 -21.90 -3.11 4.27
CA PRO A 282 -23.24 -2.58 4.50
C PRO A 282 -24.04 -2.49 3.22
#